data_7ae2011a726cc6fce77ea6e623ffc476
#
_entry.id   7ae2011a726cc6fce77ea6e623ffc476
#
_cell.length_a   1.000
_cell.length_b   1.000
_cell.length_c   1.000
_cell.angle_alpha   90.00
_cell.angle_beta   90.00
_cell.angle_gamma   90.00
#
_symmetry.space_group_name_H-M   'P 1'
#
loop_
_entity.id
_entity.type
_entity.pdbx_description
1 polymer ?
#
loop_
_entity_poly.entity_id
_entity_poly.type
_entity_poly.pdbx_seq_one_letter_code
_entity_poly.pdbx_strand_id
1 'polypeptide(L)'
;MKNVFASLCLSVLLLGCNGQGDKDVTFATNPEDYTSFLQADPIKSYAAALEEKEFWSKRLGSDSTGVGDLGPLAGAYSKLFETSGAIQHLKDAEQVYKKAITVAAIKIQDGYKRALAKNYITQHRFKDAITLLEESYAGISNKHATELLLFDCYLEVGAYSKALQLLKKIENINQFDYLIRISKWSDHQGDLSAAIGYMEKALTIANSRKNLALQIWTNTNIADYYGHQGDIKASYNHYLKTLALQPDHAYAKKGIAWILYSKEDNITQASVLIDHLLANHNLPDYYLLKAEMASYQGDSVLSEEYMQQFFTLANNPLYGDMYNTHKIRALVKTDPYKALQLAQKEVDNRTTPQSYQLLALAQLASNQKQEALATITNFVVGKTSEPMALLYSAQVYKANGMLDKVTALKT
;
A
#
# COMPACT_ATOMS: atom_id res chain seq x y z
N MET A 1 -16.06 -15.40 43.90
CA MET A 1 -15.62 -16.37 42.88
C MET A 1 -14.89 -15.56 41.81
N LYS A 2 -13.59 -15.73 41.75
CA LYS A 2 -12.70 -14.94 40.91
C LYS A 2 -12.67 -15.59 39.54
N ASN A 3 -13.16 -14.92 38.50
CA ASN A 3 -12.96 -15.33 37.10
C ASN A 3 -11.73 -14.66 36.56
N VAL A 4 -10.70 -15.46 36.39
CA VAL A 4 -9.46 -15.13 35.69
C VAL A 4 -9.75 -15.19 34.20
N PHE A 5 -9.82 -14.04 33.53
CA PHE A 5 -9.76 -13.97 32.07
C PHE A 5 -8.27 -14.04 31.65
N ALA A 6 -7.87 -15.23 31.19
CA ALA A 6 -6.56 -15.44 30.60
C ALA A 6 -6.49 -14.72 29.26
N SER A 7 -5.68 -13.68 29.20
CA SER A 7 -5.26 -12.98 27.97
C SER A 7 -4.46 -13.96 27.11
N LEU A 8 -5.03 -14.42 26.00
CA LEU A 8 -4.34 -15.29 25.06
C LEU A 8 -3.58 -14.40 24.04
N CYS A 9 -2.41 -13.92 24.48
CA CYS A 9 -1.38 -13.47 23.54
C CYS A 9 -0.92 -14.70 22.76
N LEU A 10 -1.30 -14.80 21.49
CA LEU A 10 -0.81 -15.83 20.61
C LEU A 10 0.57 -15.43 20.10
N SER A 11 1.58 -15.63 20.94
CA SER A 11 2.96 -15.76 20.50
C SER A 11 3.04 -17.00 19.60
N VAL A 12 3.35 -16.80 18.34
CA VAL A 12 3.72 -17.90 17.43
C VAL A 12 5.05 -18.45 17.93
N LEU A 13 4.99 -19.44 18.81
CA LEU A 13 6.12 -20.30 19.14
C LEU A 13 6.42 -21.15 17.90
N LEU A 14 7.37 -20.70 17.11
CA LEU A 14 8.16 -21.57 16.26
C LEU A 14 8.93 -22.51 17.21
N LEU A 15 8.45 -23.72 17.34
CA LEU A 15 9.26 -24.81 17.91
C LEU A 15 10.40 -25.12 16.92
N GLY A 16 11.43 -24.31 16.99
CA GLY A 16 12.73 -24.61 16.43
C GLY A 16 13.44 -25.60 17.37
N CYS A 17 13.93 -26.70 16.86
CA CYS A 17 14.76 -27.67 17.52
C CYS A 17 15.89 -26.98 18.30
N ASN A 18 16.08 -27.40 19.57
CA ASN A 18 17.24 -27.11 20.40
C ASN A 18 18.52 -27.60 19.70
N GLY A 19 19.26 -26.68 19.11
CA GLY A 19 20.66 -26.76 18.84
C GLY A 19 21.31 -25.58 19.53
N GLN A 20 21.92 -25.77 20.71
CA GLN A 20 22.81 -24.78 21.33
C GLN A 20 23.97 -24.53 20.36
N GLY A 21 23.93 -23.41 19.72
CA GLY A 21 25.02 -22.70 19.10
C GLY A 21 24.57 -21.24 19.11
N ASP A 22 25.32 -20.35 19.78
CA ASP A 22 25.22 -18.92 19.60
C ASP A 22 25.30 -18.66 18.09
N LYS A 23 24.16 -18.58 17.41
CA LYS A 23 24.12 -17.97 16.10
C LYS A 23 24.31 -16.48 16.36
N ASP A 24 25.46 -15.96 15.99
CA ASP A 24 25.64 -14.52 15.81
C ASP A 24 24.43 -14.01 15.05
N VAL A 25 23.54 -13.29 15.74
CA VAL A 25 22.38 -12.66 15.13
C VAL A 25 22.92 -11.51 14.29
N THR A 26 23.21 -11.79 13.04
CA THR A 26 23.63 -10.74 12.10
C THR A 26 22.40 -9.92 11.73
N PHE A 27 22.30 -8.74 12.34
CA PHE A 27 21.28 -7.74 11.96
C PHE A 27 21.47 -7.34 10.49
N ALA A 28 20.36 -7.17 9.78
CA ALA A 28 20.38 -6.69 8.41
C ALA A 28 20.68 -5.18 8.35
N THR A 29 20.27 -4.43 9.41
CA THR A 29 20.40 -2.98 9.46
C THR A 29 21.68 -2.55 10.20
N ASN A 30 22.18 -1.35 9.85
CA ASN A 30 23.21 -0.64 10.59
C ASN A 30 22.80 0.84 10.70
N PRO A 31 22.69 1.43 11.91
CA PRO A 31 22.36 2.84 12.08
C PRO A 31 23.24 3.80 11.29
N GLU A 32 24.51 3.51 11.10
CA GLU A 32 25.44 4.34 10.32
C GLU A 32 25.00 4.50 8.86
N ASP A 33 24.32 3.49 8.28
CA ASP A 33 23.89 3.50 6.90
C ASP A 33 22.74 4.51 6.62
N TYR A 34 21.90 4.82 7.63
CA TYR A 34 20.71 5.65 7.42
C TYR A 34 20.64 6.93 8.26
N THR A 35 21.49 7.09 9.28
CA THR A 35 21.46 8.28 10.16
C THR A 35 21.71 9.58 9.38
N SER A 36 22.58 9.57 8.37
CA SER A 36 22.81 10.73 7.52
C SER A 36 21.55 11.20 6.78
N PHE A 37 20.65 10.28 6.43
CA PHE A 37 19.37 10.61 5.78
C PHE A 37 18.33 11.20 6.75
N LEU A 38 18.50 11.00 8.06
CA LEU A 38 17.68 11.68 9.08
C LEU A 38 18.17 13.12 9.33
N GLN A 39 19.44 13.40 9.05
CA GLN A 39 20.02 14.74 9.14
C GLN A 39 19.84 15.56 7.85
N ALA A 40 19.49 14.92 6.74
CA ALA A 40 19.19 15.60 5.49
C ALA A 40 17.93 16.48 5.64
N ASP A 41 17.83 17.53 4.79
CA ASP A 41 16.63 18.37 4.77
C ASP A 41 15.37 17.53 4.52
N PRO A 42 14.47 17.41 5.53
CA PRO A 42 13.33 16.50 5.46
C PRO A 42 12.20 17.00 4.55
N ILE A 43 12.26 18.26 4.13
CA ILE A 43 11.23 18.90 3.29
C ILE A 43 11.74 19.33 1.92
N LYS A 44 12.92 18.87 1.50
CA LYS A 44 13.52 19.28 0.23
C LYS A 44 12.61 19.00 -0.96
N SER A 45 12.07 17.79 -1.03
CA SER A 45 11.16 17.39 -2.12
C SER A 45 9.82 18.12 -2.03
N TYR A 46 9.32 18.39 -0.83
CA TYR A 46 8.12 19.19 -0.60
C TYR A 46 8.30 20.63 -1.06
N ALA A 47 9.41 21.28 -0.70
CA ALA A 47 9.73 22.64 -1.12
C ALA A 47 9.78 22.75 -2.65
N ALA A 48 10.44 21.82 -3.31
CA ALA A 48 10.50 21.78 -4.78
C ALA A 48 9.10 21.61 -5.42
N ALA A 49 8.25 20.75 -4.84
CA ALA A 49 6.87 20.57 -5.30
C ALA A 49 6.01 21.82 -5.06
N LEU A 50 6.26 22.55 -3.97
CA LEU A 50 5.58 23.81 -3.67
C LEU A 50 5.96 24.92 -4.66
N GLU A 51 7.24 25.06 -4.96
CA GLU A 51 7.72 25.98 -6.00
C GLU A 51 7.10 25.68 -7.38
N GLU A 52 7.05 24.40 -7.76
CA GLU A 52 6.41 23.95 -9.00
C GLU A 52 4.92 24.32 -9.01
N LYS A 53 4.20 24.05 -7.93
CA LYS A 53 2.77 24.42 -7.77
C LYS A 53 2.57 25.94 -7.89
N GLU A 54 3.40 26.75 -7.24
CA GLU A 54 3.30 28.21 -7.31
C GLU A 54 3.58 28.74 -8.71
N PHE A 55 4.60 28.20 -9.40
CA PHE A 55 4.91 28.56 -10.76
C PHE A 55 3.71 28.32 -11.70
N TRP A 56 3.14 27.12 -11.69
CA TRP A 56 2.00 26.81 -12.55
C TRP A 56 0.73 27.55 -12.17
N SER A 57 0.49 27.82 -10.88
CA SER A 57 -0.64 28.61 -10.41
C SER A 57 -0.58 30.05 -10.91
N LYS A 58 0.61 30.67 -10.91
CA LYS A 58 0.80 32.04 -11.44
C LYS A 58 0.58 32.12 -12.95
N ARG A 59 0.95 31.07 -13.69
CA ARG A 59 0.77 31.03 -15.15
C ARG A 59 -0.69 30.89 -15.57
N LEU A 60 -1.50 30.19 -14.79
CA LEU A 60 -2.91 29.96 -15.10
C LEU A 60 -3.74 31.27 -15.20
N GLY A 61 -3.31 32.34 -14.56
CA GLY A 61 -4.05 33.59 -14.53
C GLY A 61 -5.41 33.48 -13.81
N SER A 62 -6.18 34.55 -13.85
CA SER A 62 -7.49 34.62 -13.14
C SER A 62 -8.60 33.81 -13.80
N ASP A 63 -8.57 33.60 -15.12
CA ASP A 63 -9.57 32.82 -15.87
C ASP A 63 -9.38 31.31 -15.76
N SER A 64 -8.16 30.89 -15.37
CA SER A 64 -7.77 29.48 -15.16
C SER A 64 -8.13 28.54 -16.33
N THR A 65 -8.03 29.00 -17.58
CA THR A 65 -8.36 28.25 -18.80
C THR A 65 -7.15 27.72 -19.55
N GLY A 66 -5.94 28.00 -19.05
CA GLY A 66 -4.68 27.52 -19.64
C GLY A 66 -4.53 26.01 -19.59
N VAL A 67 -5.11 25.30 -20.56
CA VAL A 67 -5.12 23.81 -20.61
C VAL A 67 -3.72 23.22 -20.46
N GLY A 68 -2.69 23.83 -21.08
CA GLY A 68 -1.30 23.35 -20.97
C GLY A 68 -0.71 23.45 -19.56
N ASP A 69 -1.22 24.33 -18.71
CA ASP A 69 -0.71 24.59 -17.37
C ASP A 69 -1.49 23.77 -16.29
N LEU A 70 -2.73 23.38 -16.57
CA LEU A 70 -3.56 22.61 -15.64
C LEU A 70 -2.97 21.23 -15.32
N GLY A 71 -2.47 20.51 -16.32
CA GLY A 71 -1.87 19.20 -16.10
C GLY A 71 -0.65 19.24 -15.19
N PRO A 72 0.37 20.08 -15.48
CA PRO A 72 1.49 20.29 -14.59
C PRO A 72 1.10 20.77 -13.18
N LEU A 73 0.14 21.68 -13.03
CA LEU A 73 -0.36 22.12 -11.73
C LEU A 73 -0.94 20.95 -10.92
N ALA A 74 -1.79 20.10 -11.53
CA ALA A 74 -2.32 18.93 -10.85
C ALA A 74 -1.22 17.91 -10.50
N GLY A 75 -0.20 17.78 -11.37
CA GLY A 75 1.00 17.00 -11.08
C GLY A 75 1.76 17.52 -9.86
N ALA A 76 1.95 18.84 -9.75
CA ALA A 76 2.57 19.47 -8.58
C ALA A 76 1.78 19.22 -7.29
N TYR A 77 0.46 19.32 -7.31
CA TYR A 77 -0.37 18.92 -6.16
C TYR A 77 -0.22 17.45 -5.81
N SER A 78 -0.12 16.54 -6.79
CA SER A 78 0.13 15.12 -6.53
C SER A 78 1.47 14.90 -5.82
N LYS A 79 2.54 15.60 -6.26
CA LYS A 79 3.84 15.59 -5.59
C LYS A 79 3.80 16.16 -4.17
N LEU A 80 3.02 17.22 -3.94
CA LEU A 80 2.81 17.76 -2.60
C LEU A 80 2.17 16.71 -1.66
N PHE A 81 1.21 15.93 -2.15
CA PHE A 81 0.65 14.82 -1.38
C PHE A 81 1.72 13.75 -1.10
N GLU A 82 2.46 13.31 -2.11
CA GLU A 82 3.51 12.29 -1.96
C GLU A 82 4.60 12.68 -0.96
N THR A 83 4.90 13.98 -0.85
CA THR A 83 6.00 14.50 -0.03
C THR A 83 5.57 15.01 1.36
N SER A 84 4.27 15.19 1.61
CA SER A 84 3.74 15.67 2.90
C SER A 84 2.75 14.72 3.56
N GLY A 85 2.15 13.79 2.82
CA GLY A 85 1.03 12.97 3.27
C GLY A 85 -0.30 13.73 3.43
N ALA A 86 -0.34 15.05 3.16
CA ALA A 86 -1.53 15.86 3.34
C ALA A 86 -2.59 15.59 2.28
N ILE A 87 -3.65 14.89 2.65
CA ILE A 87 -4.72 14.41 1.76
C ILE A 87 -5.38 15.51 0.94
N GLN A 88 -5.40 16.76 1.45
CA GLN A 88 -5.98 17.91 0.76
C GLN A 88 -5.32 18.13 -0.61
N HIS A 89 -4.00 17.98 -0.72
CA HIS A 89 -3.29 18.13 -1.99
C HIS A 89 -3.73 17.11 -3.05
N LEU A 90 -4.06 15.88 -2.63
CA LEU A 90 -4.60 14.87 -3.55
C LEU A 90 -5.99 15.26 -4.06
N LYS A 91 -6.81 15.90 -3.22
CA LYS A 91 -8.12 16.44 -3.60
C LYS A 91 -8.00 17.70 -4.48
N ASP A 92 -7.03 18.55 -4.21
CA ASP A 92 -6.75 19.71 -5.06
C ASP A 92 -6.32 19.26 -6.47
N ALA A 93 -5.45 18.26 -6.57
CA ALA A 93 -5.09 17.63 -7.84
C ALA A 93 -6.32 17.10 -8.60
N GLU A 94 -7.24 16.41 -7.89
CA GLU A 94 -8.50 15.92 -8.47
C GLU A 94 -9.31 17.05 -9.09
N GLN A 95 -9.49 18.19 -8.39
CA GLN A 95 -10.26 19.31 -8.90
C GLN A 95 -9.61 19.95 -10.14
N VAL A 96 -8.29 20.08 -10.13
CA VAL A 96 -7.56 20.63 -11.29
C VAL A 96 -7.65 19.69 -12.50
N TYR A 97 -7.55 18.37 -12.33
CA TYR A 97 -7.75 17.43 -13.43
C TYR A 97 -9.18 17.45 -13.99
N LYS A 98 -10.21 17.53 -13.14
CA LYS A 98 -11.61 17.68 -13.56
C LYS A 98 -11.78 18.94 -14.41
N LYS A 99 -11.23 20.07 -13.96
CA LYS A 99 -11.24 21.30 -14.73
C LYS A 99 -10.52 21.15 -16.07
N ALA A 100 -9.35 20.52 -16.08
CA ALA A 100 -8.61 20.26 -17.31
C ALA A 100 -9.43 19.45 -18.33
N ILE A 101 -10.16 18.42 -17.89
CA ILE A 101 -11.05 17.64 -18.75
C ILE A 101 -12.17 18.52 -19.34
N THR A 102 -12.74 19.42 -18.54
CA THR A 102 -13.87 20.29 -18.97
C THR A 102 -13.44 21.30 -20.04
N VAL A 103 -12.23 21.89 -19.91
CA VAL A 103 -11.77 22.95 -20.83
C VAL A 103 -10.91 22.44 -21.99
N ALA A 104 -10.46 21.19 -21.92
CA ALA A 104 -9.60 20.59 -22.94
C ALA A 104 -10.34 20.26 -24.22
N ALA A 105 -9.72 20.46 -25.36
CA ALA A 105 -10.21 19.93 -26.63
C ALA A 105 -10.30 18.40 -26.61
N ILE A 106 -11.29 17.82 -27.28
CA ILE A 106 -11.59 16.38 -27.28
C ILE A 106 -10.34 15.51 -27.50
N LYS A 107 -9.45 15.92 -28.38
CA LYS A 107 -8.23 15.16 -28.74
C LYS A 107 -7.25 14.96 -27.58
N ILE A 108 -7.28 15.82 -26.56
CA ILE A 108 -6.36 15.76 -25.42
C ILE A 108 -7.04 15.38 -24.10
N GLN A 109 -8.37 15.32 -24.04
CA GLN A 109 -9.15 14.95 -22.86
C GLN A 109 -8.75 13.56 -22.32
N ASP A 110 -8.47 12.59 -23.20
CA ASP A 110 -8.11 11.23 -22.80
C ASP A 110 -6.84 11.21 -21.94
N GLY A 111 -5.88 12.12 -22.16
CA GLY A 111 -4.70 12.30 -21.33
C GLY A 111 -5.05 12.72 -19.90
N TYR A 112 -5.95 13.70 -19.75
CA TYR A 112 -6.42 14.17 -18.44
C TYR A 112 -7.31 13.16 -17.74
N LYS A 113 -8.15 12.40 -18.48
CA LYS A 113 -8.93 11.29 -17.91
C LYS A 113 -7.99 10.21 -17.31
N ARG A 114 -6.93 9.82 -18.02
CA ARG A 114 -5.92 8.90 -17.46
C ARG A 114 -5.21 9.47 -16.22
N ALA A 115 -4.87 10.76 -16.22
CA ALA A 115 -4.24 11.40 -15.08
C ALA A 115 -5.19 11.46 -13.87
N LEU A 116 -6.48 11.80 -14.07
CA LEU A 116 -7.50 11.75 -13.03
C LEU A 116 -7.74 10.32 -12.54
N ALA A 117 -7.73 9.33 -13.42
CA ALA A 117 -7.85 7.92 -13.04
C ALA A 117 -6.69 7.48 -12.13
N LYS A 118 -5.44 7.89 -12.40
CA LYS A 118 -4.31 7.68 -11.49
C LYS A 118 -4.54 8.29 -10.12
N ASN A 119 -5.06 9.51 -10.07
CA ASN A 119 -5.41 10.18 -8.82
C ASN A 119 -6.50 9.37 -8.07
N TYR A 120 -7.52 8.84 -8.77
CA TYR A 120 -8.54 7.98 -8.16
C TYR A 120 -7.97 6.64 -7.68
N ILE A 121 -7.01 6.03 -8.38
CA ILE A 121 -6.30 4.83 -7.92
C ILE A 121 -5.61 5.11 -6.58
N THR A 122 -4.90 6.24 -6.46
CA THR A 122 -4.27 6.65 -5.19
C THR A 122 -5.29 6.85 -4.07
N GLN A 123 -6.51 7.29 -4.40
CA GLN A 123 -7.62 7.43 -3.45
C GLN A 123 -8.38 6.12 -3.16
N HIS A 124 -7.96 4.97 -3.71
CA HIS A 124 -8.67 3.68 -3.67
C HIS A 124 -10.09 3.72 -4.28
N ARG A 125 -10.34 4.66 -5.20
CA ARG A 125 -11.59 4.82 -5.96
C ARG A 125 -11.48 4.10 -7.30
N PHE A 126 -11.24 2.80 -7.25
CA PHE A 126 -10.92 2.01 -8.44
C PHE A 126 -12.06 1.94 -9.44
N LYS A 127 -13.32 1.89 -9.00
CA LYS A 127 -14.49 1.88 -9.90
C LYS A 127 -14.64 3.18 -10.67
N ASP A 128 -14.40 4.32 -10.01
CA ASP A 128 -14.40 5.63 -10.67
C ASP A 128 -13.25 5.72 -11.68
N ALA A 129 -12.08 5.20 -11.33
CA ALA A 129 -10.95 5.13 -12.25
C ALA A 129 -11.27 4.27 -13.48
N ILE A 130 -11.90 3.10 -13.31
CA ILE A 130 -12.32 2.22 -14.41
C ILE A 130 -13.28 2.96 -15.35
N THR A 131 -14.30 3.63 -14.82
CA THR A 131 -15.27 4.39 -15.62
C THR A 131 -14.57 5.41 -16.52
N LEU A 132 -13.67 6.23 -15.96
CA LEU A 132 -12.90 7.20 -16.74
C LEU A 132 -11.99 6.56 -17.78
N LEU A 133 -11.38 5.43 -17.43
CA LEU A 133 -10.47 4.73 -18.33
C LEU A 133 -11.21 4.03 -19.46
N GLU A 134 -12.38 3.46 -19.22
CA GLU A 134 -13.23 2.88 -20.26
C GLU A 134 -13.72 3.97 -21.23
N GLU A 135 -14.11 5.15 -20.74
CA GLU A 135 -14.38 6.31 -21.59
C GLU A 135 -13.16 6.74 -22.40
N SER A 136 -11.98 6.84 -21.78
CA SER A 136 -10.72 7.16 -22.45
C SER A 136 -10.35 6.10 -23.50
N TYR A 137 -10.66 4.83 -23.24
CA TYR A 137 -10.40 3.72 -24.16
C TYR A 137 -11.29 3.76 -25.40
N ALA A 138 -12.54 4.21 -25.24
CA ALA A 138 -13.45 4.47 -26.36
C ALA A 138 -13.00 5.68 -27.20
N GLY A 139 -12.19 6.59 -26.63
CA GLY A 139 -11.62 7.77 -27.27
C GLY A 139 -10.56 7.44 -28.34
N ILE A 140 -9.84 8.47 -28.76
CA ILE A 140 -8.93 8.40 -29.93
C ILE A 140 -7.43 8.39 -29.58
N SER A 141 -7.06 8.72 -28.33
CA SER A 141 -5.64 8.93 -28.00
C SER A 141 -5.05 7.87 -27.08
N ASN A 142 -3.86 7.39 -27.45
CA ASN A 142 -2.97 6.53 -26.63
C ASN A 142 -3.69 5.40 -25.88
N LYS A 143 -4.34 4.51 -26.60
CA LYS A 143 -5.06 3.34 -26.03
C LYS A 143 -4.14 2.47 -25.20
N HIS A 144 -2.88 2.31 -25.60
CA HIS A 144 -1.91 1.54 -24.85
C HIS A 144 -1.73 2.06 -23.41
N ALA A 145 -1.59 3.38 -23.23
CA ALA A 145 -1.48 3.96 -21.89
C ALA A 145 -2.75 3.75 -21.04
N THR A 146 -3.93 3.67 -21.69
CA THR A 146 -5.19 3.35 -21.00
C THR A 146 -5.27 1.88 -20.62
N GLU A 147 -4.81 0.97 -21.49
CA GLU A 147 -4.73 -0.48 -21.21
C GLU A 147 -3.87 -0.79 -20.00
N LEU A 148 -2.73 -0.11 -19.86
CA LEU A 148 -1.86 -0.23 -18.69
C LEU A 148 -2.61 0.09 -17.38
N LEU A 149 -3.33 1.20 -17.34
CA LEU A 149 -4.07 1.61 -16.13
C LEU A 149 -5.32 0.75 -15.90
N LEU A 150 -6.00 0.30 -16.95
CA LEU A 150 -7.12 -0.64 -16.81
C LEU A 150 -6.66 -1.98 -16.25
N PHE A 151 -5.48 -2.48 -16.66
CA PHE A 151 -4.88 -3.67 -16.02
C PHE A 151 -4.74 -3.47 -14.50
N ASP A 152 -4.12 -2.35 -14.10
CA ASP A 152 -3.90 -2.05 -12.69
C ASP A 152 -5.22 -2.00 -11.91
N CYS A 153 -6.25 -1.31 -12.45
CA CYS A 153 -7.55 -1.21 -11.82
C CYS A 153 -8.30 -2.55 -11.77
N TYR A 154 -8.31 -3.33 -12.86
CA TYR A 154 -9.00 -4.62 -12.89
C TYR A 154 -8.39 -5.63 -11.91
N LEU A 155 -7.06 -5.60 -11.73
CA LEU A 155 -6.39 -6.42 -10.73
C LEU A 155 -6.86 -6.02 -9.32
N GLU A 156 -6.92 -4.72 -9.02
CA GLU A 156 -7.33 -4.18 -7.72
C GLU A 156 -8.80 -4.47 -7.37
N VAL A 157 -9.70 -4.56 -8.34
CA VAL A 157 -11.11 -4.87 -8.08
C VAL A 157 -11.46 -6.36 -8.22
N GLY A 158 -10.47 -7.24 -8.43
CA GLY A 158 -10.70 -8.68 -8.58
C GLY A 158 -11.22 -9.12 -9.95
N ALA A 159 -11.21 -8.25 -10.95
CA ALA A 159 -11.61 -8.57 -12.33
C ALA A 159 -10.44 -9.26 -13.08
N TYR A 160 -9.91 -10.32 -12.51
CA TYR A 160 -8.67 -10.99 -12.94
C TYR A 160 -8.66 -11.46 -14.39
N SER A 161 -9.79 -11.94 -14.90
CA SER A 161 -9.90 -12.34 -16.32
C SER A 161 -9.69 -11.17 -17.27
N LYS A 162 -10.24 -9.98 -16.94
CA LYS A 162 -10.03 -8.76 -17.73
C LYS A 162 -8.59 -8.28 -17.61
N ALA A 163 -8.02 -8.31 -16.40
CA ALA A 163 -6.62 -7.96 -16.17
C ALA A 163 -5.68 -8.85 -17.00
N LEU A 164 -5.85 -10.17 -16.97
CA LEU A 164 -5.05 -11.10 -17.75
C LEU A 164 -5.16 -10.90 -19.27
N GLN A 165 -6.36 -10.61 -19.77
CA GLN A 165 -6.55 -10.29 -21.19
C GLN A 165 -5.75 -9.05 -21.61
N LEU A 166 -5.76 -8.00 -20.78
CA LEU A 166 -4.97 -6.81 -21.04
C LEU A 166 -3.46 -7.09 -20.91
N LEU A 167 -3.04 -7.85 -19.89
CA LEU A 167 -1.63 -8.20 -19.71
C LEU A 167 -1.06 -8.91 -20.94
N LYS A 168 -1.82 -9.86 -21.52
CA LYS A 168 -1.44 -10.54 -22.77
C LYS A 168 -1.40 -9.57 -23.96
N LYS A 169 -2.32 -8.61 -24.00
CA LYS A 169 -2.39 -7.64 -25.11
C LYS A 169 -1.22 -6.66 -25.12
N ILE A 170 -0.74 -6.25 -23.94
CA ILE A 170 0.38 -5.31 -23.76
C ILE A 170 1.74 -5.99 -23.68
N GLU A 171 1.83 -7.30 -23.94
CA GLU A 171 3.02 -8.10 -23.73
C GLU A 171 4.22 -7.55 -24.50
N ASN A 172 5.25 -7.13 -23.76
CA ASN A 172 6.54 -6.73 -24.30
C ASN A 172 7.61 -6.76 -23.20
N ILE A 173 8.38 -7.85 -23.14
CA ILE A 173 9.41 -8.08 -22.12
C ILE A 173 10.55 -7.05 -22.11
N ASN A 174 10.66 -6.22 -23.14
CA ASN A 174 11.65 -5.16 -23.25
C ASN A 174 11.09 -3.78 -22.83
N GLN A 175 9.85 -3.71 -22.37
CA GLN A 175 9.22 -2.48 -21.92
C GLN A 175 9.04 -2.45 -20.42
N PHE A 176 9.48 -1.35 -19.80
CA PHE A 176 9.32 -1.11 -18.36
C PHE A 176 7.88 -1.29 -17.90
N ASP A 177 6.93 -0.69 -18.61
CA ASP A 177 5.51 -0.68 -18.24
C ASP A 177 4.88 -2.08 -18.25
N TYR A 178 5.33 -2.99 -19.12
CA TYR A 178 4.93 -4.38 -19.10
C TYR A 178 5.58 -5.14 -17.94
N LEU A 179 6.88 -4.96 -17.74
CA LEU A 179 7.65 -5.68 -16.72
C LEU A 179 7.08 -5.47 -15.31
N ILE A 180 6.70 -4.24 -14.96
CA ILE A 180 6.11 -3.96 -13.65
C ILE A 180 4.73 -4.58 -13.47
N ARG A 181 3.98 -4.79 -14.54
CA ARG A 181 2.65 -5.41 -14.50
C ARG A 181 2.72 -6.92 -14.48
N ILE A 182 3.61 -7.55 -15.24
CA ILE A 182 3.84 -8.99 -15.14
C ILE A 182 4.44 -9.35 -13.79
N SER A 183 5.28 -8.50 -13.20
CA SER A 183 5.77 -8.64 -11.84
C SER A 183 4.61 -8.66 -10.83
N LYS A 184 3.72 -7.66 -10.88
CA LYS A 184 2.52 -7.57 -10.03
C LYS A 184 1.57 -8.76 -10.23
N TRP A 185 1.42 -9.24 -11.47
CA TRP A 185 0.63 -10.43 -11.77
C TRP A 185 1.25 -11.69 -11.18
N SER A 186 2.58 -11.85 -11.27
CA SER A 186 3.31 -12.99 -10.69
C SER A 186 3.17 -13.03 -9.17
N ASP A 187 3.28 -11.88 -8.50
CA ASP A 187 3.04 -11.74 -7.06
C ASP A 187 1.60 -12.16 -6.70
N HIS A 188 0.60 -11.67 -7.44
CA HIS A 188 -0.80 -12.09 -7.28
C HIS A 188 -1.00 -13.60 -7.43
N GLN A 189 -0.23 -14.27 -8.29
CA GLN A 189 -0.26 -15.73 -8.46
C GLN A 189 0.53 -16.49 -7.38
N GLY A 190 1.22 -15.78 -6.48
CA GLY A 190 2.10 -16.36 -5.45
C GLY A 190 3.49 -16.71 -5.94
N ASP A 191 3.85 -16.35 -7.17
CA ASP A 191 5.21 -16.56 -7.71
C ASP A 191 6.07 -15.31 -7.45
N LEU A 192 6.49 -15.18 -6.19
CA LEU A 192 7.29 -14.05 -5.73
C LEU A 192 8.68 -14.01 -6.38
N SER A 193 9.26 -15.16 -6.71
CA SER A 193 10.56 -15.22 -7.40
C SER A 193 10.47 -14.64 -8.81
N ALA A 194 9.42 -14.96 -9.56
CA ALA A 194 9.19 -14.36 -10.87
C ALA A 194 8.89 -12.86 -10.74
N ALA A 195 8.11 -12.45 -9.72
CA ALA A 195 7.81 -11.04 -9.46
C ALA A 195 9.08 -10.22 -9.26
N ILE A 196 10.01 -10.70 -8.41
CA ILE A 196 11.33 -10.07 -8.19
C ILE A 196 12.11 -10.01 -9.49
N GLY A 197 12.24 -11.11 -10.22
CA GLY A 197 13.03 -11.16 -11.45
C GLY A 197 12.53 -10.19 -12.54
N TYR A 198 11.22 -10.01 -12.69
CA TYR A 198 10.66 -9.01 -13.61
C TYR A 198 10.91 -7.58 -13.11
N MET A 199 10.80 -7.33 -11.80
CA MET A 199 11.05 -6.00 -11.26
C MET A 199 12.52 -5.61 -11.35
N GLU A 200 13.46 -6.53 -11.17
CA GLU A 200 14.90 -6.29 -11.39
C GLU A 200 15.23 -5.97 -12.84
N LYS A 201 14.57 -6.64 -13.82
CA LYS A 201 14.67 -6.26 -15.24
C LYS A 201 14.13 -4.85 -15.47
N ALA A 202 13.03 -4.47 -14.82
CA ALA A 202 12.50 -3.11 -14.90
C ALA A 202 13.50 -2.10 -14.32
N LEU A 203 14.17 -2.41 -13.19
CA LEU A 203 15.23 -1.55 -12.63
C LEU A 203 16.39 -1.38 -13.59
N THR A 204 16.80 -2.43 -14.30
CA THR A 204 17.84 -2.36 -15.33
C THR A 204 17.47 -1.34 -16.42
N ILE A 205 16.22 -1.33 -16.88
CA ILE A 205 15.71 -0.34 -17.84
C ILE A 205 15.68 1.06 -17.24
N ALA A 206 15.22 1.22 -16.00
CA ALA A 206 15.20 2.51 -15.31
C ALA A 206 16.62 3.11 -15.18
N ASN A 207 17.59 2.27 -14.85
CA ASN A 207 19.01 2.65 -14.74
C ASN A 207 19.59 3.07 -16.10
N SER A 208 19.34 2.30 -17.16
CA SER A 208 19.82 2.61 -18.51
C SER A 208 19.27 3.93 -19.05
N ARG A 209 18.02 4.24 -18.70
CA ARG A 209 17.36 5.52 -19.04
C ARG A 209 17.77 6.69 -18.13
N LYS A 210 18.52 6.44 -17.07
CA LYS A 210 18.86 7.42 -16.02
C LYS A 210 17.63 8.16 -15.48
N ASN A 211 16.49 7.48 -15.41
CA ASN A 211 15.24 8.07 -14.96
C ASN A 211 15.11 7.92 -13.44
N LEU A 212 15.38 8.99 -12.71
CA LEU A 212 15.40 9.01 -11.25
C LEU A 212 14.07 8.53 -10.63
N ALA A 213 12.93 9.00 -11.13
CA ALA A 213 11.63 8.62 -10.59
C ALA A 213 11.36 7.12 -10.75
N LEU A 214 11.70 6.53 -11.91
CA LEU A 214 11.57 5.09 -12.12
C LEU A 214 12.53 4.28 -11.24
N GLN A 215 13.77 4.77 -11.05
CA GLN A 215 14.75 4.12 -10.18
C GLN A 215 14.27 4.08 -8.72
N ILE A 216 13.77 5.20 -8.20
CA ILE A 216 13.23 5.32 -6.85
C ILE A 216 12.05 4.35 -6.69
N TRP A 217 11.05 4.45 -7.57
CA TRP A 217 9.85 3.61 -7.52
C TRP A 217 10.18 2.13 -7.61
N THR A 218 11.08 1.74 -8.50
CA THR A 218 11.43 0.32 -8.69
C THR A 218 12.21 -0.22 -7.50
N ASN A 219 13.16 0.55 -6.93
CA ASN A 219 13.90 0.11 -5.74
C ASN A 219 12.97 -0.10 -4.55
N THR A 220 11.97 0.76 -4.32
CA THR A 220 11.00 0.57 -3.23
C THR A 220 10.17 -0.70 -3.40
N ASN A 221 9.69 -0.99 -4.63
CA ASN A 221 8.91 -2.21 -4.89
C ASN A 221 9.76 -3.49 -4.78
N ILE A 222 11.01 -3.46 -5.22
CA ILE A 222 11.95 -4.58 -5.04
C ILE A 222 12.20 -4.81 -3.55
N ALA A 223 12.37 -3.75 -2.76
CA ALA A 223 12.56 -3.86 -1.32
C ALA A 223 11.38 -4.58 -0.65
N ASP A 224 10.15 -4.22 -1.02
CA ASP A 224 8.94 -4.87 -0.50
C ASP A 224 8.91 -6.36 -0.88
N TYR A 225 9.17 -6.73 -2.12
CA TYR A 225 9.19 -8.11 -2.58
C TYR A 225 10.27 -8.95 -1.88
N TYR A 226 11.48 -8.44 -1.71
CA TYR A 226 12.51 -9.14 -0.94
C TYR A 226 12.13 -9.27 0.54
N GLY A 227 11.46 -8.26 1.12
CA GLY A 227 10.92 -8.33 2.47
C GLY A 227 9.86 -9.43 2.62
N HIS A 228 8.97 -9.58 1.64
CA HIS A 228 7.96 -10.65 1.57
C HIS A 228 8.60 -12.03 1.38
N GLN A 229 9.69 -12.11 0.60
CA GLN A 229 10.44 -13.35 0.41
C GLN A 229 11.24 -13.77 1.64
N GLY A 230 11.48 -12.85 2.58
CA GLY A 230 12.29 -13.05 3.78
C GLY A 230 13.77 -12.72 3.60
N ASP A 231 14.18 -12.22 2.45
CA ASP A 231 15.53 -11.67 2.24
C ASP A 231 15.59 -10.22 2.75
N ILE A 232 15.67 -10.11 4.07
CA ILE A 232 15.65 -8.83 4.77
C ILE A 232 16.85 -7.96 4.41
N LYS A 233 18.01 -8.57 4.16
CA LYS A 233 19.22 -7.82 3.77
C LYS A 233 19.08 -7.19 2.39
N ALA A 234 18.54 -7.91 1.41
CA ALA A 234 18.26 -7.36 0.09
C ALA A 234 17.19 -6.26 0.16
N SER A 235 16.10 -6.47 0.93
CA SER A 235 15.07 -5.47 1.20
C SER A 235 15.69 -4.17 1.74
N TYR A 236 16.45 -4.26 2.81
CA TYR A 236 17.15 -3.13 3.42
C TYR A 236 18.05 -2.39 2.43
N ASN A 237 18.87 -3.11 1.68
CA ASN A 237 19.77 -2.52 0.70
C ASN A 237 19.02 -1.74 -0.39
N HIS A 238 17.84 -2.18 -0.82
CA HIS A 238 17.05 -1.47 -1.81
C HIS A 238 16.37 -0.22 -1.23
N TYR A 239 15.95 -0.22 0.05
CA TYR A 239 15.53 1.02 0.73
C TYR A 239 16.69 2.02 0.85
N LEU A 240 17.90 1.57 1.17
CA LEU A 240 19.09 2.45 1.21
C LEU A 240 19.41 3.04 -0.17
N LYS A 241 19.32 2.25 -1.25
CA LYS A 241 19.48 2.76 -2.63
C LYS A 241 18.44 3.84 -2.94
N THR A 242 17.20 3.68 -2.46
CA THR A 242 16.17 4.70 -2.59
C THR A 242 16.54 5.97 -1.86
N LEU A 243 17.02 5.87 -0.59
CA LEU A 243 17.43 7.03 0.20
C LEU A 243 18.68 7.72 -0.37
N ALA A 244 19.59 6.99 -1.00
CA ALA A 244 20.73 7.58 -1.72
C ALA A 244 20.29 8.43 -2.93
N LEU A 245 19.18 8.08 -3.58
CA LEU A 245 18.60 8.85 -4.68
C LEU A 245 17.71 10.01 -4.19
N GLN A 246 16.96 9.79 -3.12
CA GLN A 246 16.06 10.77 -2.50
C GLN A 246 16.13 10.65 -0.96
N PRO A 247 16.97 11.45 -0.28
CA PRO A 247 17.22 11.35 1.16
C PRO A 247 15.96 11.56 2.05
N ASP A 248 14.98 12.32 1.58
CA ASP A 248 13.72 12.60 2.28
C ASP A 248 12.58 11.62 1.94
N HIS A 249 12.86 10.49 1.26
CA HIS A 249 11.85 9.54 0.82
C HIS A 249 11.18 8.81 1.99
N ALA A 250 9.94 9.21 2.31
CA ALA A 250 9.20 8.77 3.50
C ALA A 250 8.94 7.26 3.52
N TYR A 251 8.53 6.66 2.38
CA TYR A 251 8.24 5.24 2.29
C TYR A 251 9.45 4.35 2.60
N ALA A 252 10.63 4.70 2.09
CA ALA A 252 11.86 3.94 2.35
C ALA A 252 12.26 4.01 3.83
N LYS A 253 12.13 5.19 4.47
CA LYS A 253 12.35 5.32 5.93
C LYS A 253 11.38 4.47 6.73
N LYS A 254 10.08 4.44 6.36
CA LYS A 254 9.09 3.57 6.99
C LYS A 254 9.43 2.09 6.81
N GLY A 255 9.89 1.69 5.62
CA GLY A 255 10.33 0.32 5.35
C GLY A 255 11.49 -0.12 6.25
N ILE A 256 12.51 0.75 6.45
CA ILE A 256 13.61 0.49 7.38
C ILE A 256 13.10 0.40 8.83
N ALA A 257 12.21 1.29 9.25
CA ALA A 257 11.60 1.24 10.59
C ALA A 257 10.84 -0.08 10.81
N TRP A 258 10.13 -0.55 9.79
CA TRP A 258 9.43 -1.85 9.86
C TRP A 258 10.41 -3.02 10.01
N ILE A 259 11.54 -3.03 9.28
CA ILE A 259 12.59 -4.05 9.43
C ILE A 259 13.15 -4.04 10.84
N LEU A 260 13.54 -2.87 11.35
CA LEU A 260 14.06 -2.70 12.70
C LEU A 260 13.12 -3.27 13.77
N TYR A 261 11.81 -2.94 13.67
CA TYR A 261 10.80 -3.41 14.60
C TYR A 261 10.51 -4.90 14.42
N SER A 262 10.14 -5.33 13.21
CA SER A 262 9.53 -6.65 13.01
C SER A 262 10.53 -7.80 12.88
N LYS A 263 11.80 -7.50 12.56
CA LYS A 263 12.84 -8.51 12.29
C LYS A 263 14.00 -8.46 13.28
N GLU A 264 14.26 -7.29 13.85
CA GLU A 264 15.42 -7.08 14.70
C GLU A 264 15.06 -6.71 16.15
N ASP A 265 13.76 -6.61 16.45
CA ASP A 265 13.23 -6.22 17.78
C ASP A 265 13.81 -4.88 18.30
N ASN A 266 14.26 -4.02 17.37
CA ASN A 266 14.86 -2.73 17.68
C ASN A 266 13.83 -1.59 17.61
N ILE A 267 12.88 -1.62 18.56
CA ILE A 267 11.79 -0.65 18.66
C ILE A 267 12.28 0.78 18.85
N THR A 268 13.39 0.94 19.60
CA THR A 268 13.95 2.27 19.84
C THR A 268 14.36 2.95 18.55
N GLN A 269 15.12 2.29 17.70
CA GLN A 269 15.53 2.86 16.41
C GLN A 269 14.37 2.97 15.43
N ALA A 270 13.43 2.02 15.44
CA ALA A 270 12.22 2.11 14.64
C ALA A 270 11.39 3.35 15.00
N SER A 271 11.24 3.63 16.30
CA SER A 271 10.52 4.83 16.79
C SER A 271 11.19 6.13 16.35
N VAL A 272 12.53 6.22 16.41
CA VAL A 272 13.27 7.40 15.92
C VAL A 272 12.93 7.70 14.46
N LEU A 273 12.90 6.68 13.60
CA LEU A 273 12.55 6.84 12.18
C LEU A 273 11.10 7.29 11.99
N ILE A 274 10.16 6.71 12.73
CA ILE A 274 8.73 7.07 12.61
C ILE A 274 8.48 8.46 13.18
N ASP A 275 9.13 8.86 14.28
CA ASP A 275 9.00 10.22 14.84
C ASP A 275 9.58 11.27 13.88
N HIS A 276 10.71 10.96 13.22
CA HIS A 276 11.24 11.80 12.16
C HIS A 276 10.24 11.97 10.99
N LEU A 277 9.53 10.90 10.60
CA LEU A 277 8.50 10.98 9.57
C LEU A 277 7.32 11.82 10.03
N LEU A 278 6.79 11.60 11.23
CA LEU A 278 5.65 12.33 11.78
C LEU A 278 5.88 13.84 11.88
N ALA A 279 7.12 14.28 12.02
CA ALA A 279 7.45 15.71 12.06
C ALA A 279 7.23 16.42 10.71
N ASN A 280 7.31 15.71 9.57
CA ASN A 280 7.35 16.32 8.25
C ASN A 280 6.40 15.66 7.23
N HIS A 281 5.93 14.45 7.51
CA HIS A 281 5.09 13.68 6.60
C HIS A 281 4.03 12.95 7.43
N ASN A 282 2.79 13.45 7.44
CA ASN A 282 1.76 13.02 8.38
C ASN A 282 0.74 12.09 7.73
N LEU A 283 0.98 10.77 7.79
CA LEU A 283 0.02 9.75 7.39
C LEU A 283 -0.53 8.97 8.58
N PRO A 284 -1.82 8.58 8.57
CA PRO A 284 -2.44 7.80 9.63
C PRO A 284 -1.71 6.50 9.97
N ASP A 285 -1.13 5.80 9.00
CA ASP A 285 -0.49 4.50 9.19
C ASP A 285 0.79 4.53 10.03
N TYR A 286 1.42 5.68 10.22
CA TYR A 286 2.52 5.82 11.17
C TYR A 286 2.07 5.60 12.62
N TYR A 287 0.88 6.10 12.97
CA TYR A 287 0.30 5.87 14.29
C TYR A 287 -0.11 4.42 14.52
N LEU A 288 -0.52 3.69 13.46
CA LEU A 288 -0.74 2.25 13.57
C LEU A 288 0.54 1.51 13.92
N LEU A 289 1.64 1.82 13.24
CA LEU A 289 2.93 1.19 13.54
C LEU A 289 3.40 1.53 14.96
N LYS A 290 3.22 2.78 15.41
CA LYS A 290 3.52 3.16 16.81
C LYS A 290 2.63 2.42 17.81
N ALA A 291 1.34 2.28 17.54
CA ALA A 291 0.40 1.52 18.39
C ALA A 291 0.81 0.04 18.48
N GLU A 292 1.24 -0.55 17.38
CA GLU A 292 1.71 -1.93 17.32
C GLU A 292 2.99 -2.12 18.13
N MET A 293 3.97 -1.22 17.97
CA MET A 293 5.21 -1.23 18.75
C MET A 293 4.96 -1.08 20.27
N ALA A 294 4.09 -0.14 20.67
CA ALA A 294 3.71 0.05 22.06
C ALA A 294 3.00 -1.19 22.65
N SER A 295 2.07 -1.77 21.89
CA SER A 295 1.40 -3.03 22.28
C SER A 295 2.39 -4.18 22.45
N TYR A 296 3.37 -4.29 21.56
CA TYR A 296 4.42 -5.32 21.64
C TYR A 296 5.29 -5.16 22.91
N GLN A 297 5.57 -3.93 23.31
CA GLN A 297 6.27 -3.62 24.55
C GLN A 297 5.41 -3.81 25.82
N GLY A 298 4.13 -4.15 25.67
CA GLY A 298 3.19 -4.30 26.78
C GLY A 298 2.59 -2.99 27.31
N ASP A 299 2.87 -1.86 26.65
CA ASP A 299 2.28 -0.56 26.99
C ASP A 299 0.93 -0.38 26.30
N SER A 300 -0.12 -0.91 26.95
CA SER A 300 -1.49 -0.84 26.41
C SER A 300 -2.04 0.57 26.40
N VAL A 301 -1.62 1.45 27.33
CA VAL A 301 -2.10 2.84 27.40
C VAL A 301 -1.58 3.63 26.20
N LEU A 302 -0.29 3.57 25.98
CA LEU A 302 0.34 4.26 24.85
C LEU A 302 -0.15 3.70 23.51
N SER A 303 -0.36 2.38 23.43
CA SER A 303 -0.95 1.74 22.22
C SER A 303 -2.33 2.30 21.92
N GLU A 304 -3.19 2.47 22.94
CA GLU A 304 -4.52 3.04 22.77
C GLU A 304 -4.47 4.52 22.36
N GLU A 305 -3.57 5.31 22.93
CA GLU A 305 -3.37 6.71 22.54
C GLU A 305 -2.98 6.84 21.06
N TYR A 306 -2.04 6.02 20.58
CA TYR A 306 -1.67 6.02 19.16
C TYR A 306 -2.81 5.51 18.28
N MET A 307 -3.58 4.54 18.72
CA MET A 307 -4.76 4.07 17.99
C MET A 307 -5.83 5.17 17.86
N GLN A 308 -6.03 6.00 18.88
CA GLN A 308 -6.91 7.17 18.82
C GLN A 308 -6.40 8.21 17.82
N GLN A 309 -5.08 8.47 17.76
CA GLN A 309 -4.49 9.37 16.75
C GLN A 309 -4.72 8.82 15.33
N PHE A 310 -4.52 7.51 15.13
CA PHE A 310 -4.84 6.88 13.85
C PHE A 310 -6.29 7.14 13.45
N PHE A 311 -7.26 6.86 14.33
CA PHE A 311 -8.67 7.06 14.00
C PHE A 311 -9.02 8.52 13.79
N THR A 312 -8.44 9.45 14.55
CA THR A 312 -8.63 10.88 14.38
C THR A 312 -8.26 11.34 12.97
N LEU A 313 -7.10 10.90 12.47
CA LEU A 313 -6.66 11.22 11.12
C LEU A 313 -7.41 10.42 10.05
N ALA A 314 -7.49 9.10 10.18
CA ALA A 314 -8.09 8.22 9.17
C ALA A 314 -9.60 8.41 8.99
N ASN A 315 -10.29 9.02 9.95
CA ASN A 315 -11.72 9.37 9.85
C ASN A 315 -11.96 10.71 9.14
N ASN A 316 -10.91 11.45 8.75
CA ASN A 316 -11.09 12.60 7.87
C ASN A 316 -11.79 12.13 6.58
N PRO A 317 -12.96 12.71 6.21
CA PRO A 317 -13.73 12.28 5.04
C PRO A 317 -12.96 12.33 3.72
N LEU A 318 -11.93 13.15 3.63
CA LEU A 318 -11.11 13.27 2.43
C LEU A 318 -10.37 11.97 2.08
N TYR A 319 -10.06 11.12 3.06
CA TYR A 319 -9.43 9.81 2.82
C TYR A 319 -10.38 8.79 2.19
N GLY A 320 -11.71 8.97 2.33
CA GLY A 320 -12.69 8.01 1.77
C GLY A 320 -12.41 6.58 2.24
N ASP A 321 -12.16 5.69 1.29
CA ASP A 321 -11.95 4.25 1.54
C ASP A 321 -10.48 3.83 1.71
N MET A 322 -9.52 4.76 1.64
CA MET A 322 -8.09 4.48 1.67
C MET A 322 -7.63 3.68 2.90
N TYR A 323 -8.29 3.86 4.04
CA TYR A 323 -7.94 3.20 5.31
C TYR A 323 -8.93 2.14 5.77
N ASN A 324 -9.86 1.69 4.92
CA ASN A 324 -10.88 0.70 5.31
C ASN A 324 -10.26 -0.57 5.87
N THR A 325 -9.26 -1.15 5.19
CA THR A 325 -8.55 -2.37 5.64
C THR A 325 -7.98 -2.22 7.05
N HIS A 326 -7.32 -1.10 7.33
CA HIS A 326 -6.73 -0.83 8.63
C HIS A 326 -7.79 -0.60 9.71
N LYS A 327 -8.83 0.17 9.39
CA LYS A 327 -9.97 0.41 10.30
C LYS A 327 -10.70 -0.88 10.65
N ILE A 328 -10.94 -1.76 9.66
CA ILE A 328 -11.58 -3.06 9.91
C ILE A 328 -10.76 -3.87 10.91
N ARG A 329 -9.45 -4.03 10.68
CA ARG A 329 -8.57 -4.78 11.57
C ARG A 329 -8.53 -4.22 12.99
N ALA A 330 -8.54 -2.90 13.13
CA ALA A 330 -8.56 -2.24 14.43
C ALA A 330 -9.91 -2.42 15.14
N LEU A 331 -11.04 -2.33 14.41
CA LEU A 331 -12.38 -2.37 14.97
C LEU A 331 -12.87 -3.78 15.33
N VAL A 332 -12.33 -4.85 14.74
CA VAL A 332 -12.84 -6.21 14.99
C VAL A 332 -12.83 -6.61 16.47
N LYS A 333 -11.99 -6.02 17.29
CA LYS A 333 -11.91 -6.28 18.73
C LYS A 333 -12.76 -5.32 19.58
N THR A 334 -12.95 -4.10 19.11
CA THR A 334 -13.56 -2.99 19.88
C THR A 334 -14.99 -2.68 19.46
N ASP A 335 -15.29 -2.79 18.15
CA ASP A 335 -16.61 -2.57 17.57
C ASP A 335 -16.82 -3.51 16.36
N PRO A 336 -17.11 -4.81 16.62
CA PRO A 336 -17.29 -5.81 15.56
C PRO A 336 -18.40 -5.46 14.57
N TYR A 337 -19.46 -4.79 15.03
CA TYR A 337 -20.57 -4.40 14.16
C TYR A 337 -20.14 -3.36 13.12
N LYS A 338 -19.43 -2.33 13.56
CA LYS A 338 -18.87 -1.31 12.65
C LYS A 338 -17.81 -1.91 11.73
N ALA A 339 -16.98 -2.84 12.23
CA ALA A 339 -16.03 -3.58 11.40
C ALA A 339 -16.73 -4.36 10.29
N LEU A 340 -17.87 -5.03 10.63
CA LEU A 340 -18.65 -5.79 9.66
C LEU A 340 -19.26 -4.91 8.56
N GLN A 341 -19.85 -3.77 8.93
CA GLN A 341 -20.39 -2.81 7.97
C GLN A 341 -19.29 -2.29 7.02
N LEU A 342 -18.12 -1.96 7.58
CA LEU A 342 -17.01 -1.46 6.78
C LEU A 342 -16.39 -2.54 5.89
N ALA A 343 -16.33 -3.79 6.36
CA ALA A 343 -15.84 -4.91 5.58
C ALA A 343 -16.78 -5.26 4.41
N GLN A 344 -18.09 -5.15 4.61
CA GLN A 344 -19.05 -5.30 3.51
C GLN A 344 -18.84 -4.21 2.45
N LYS A 345 -18.69 -2.95 2.88
CA LYS A 345 -18.39 -1.84 1.97
C LYS A 345 -17.07 -2.06 1.21
N GLU A 346 -16.06 -2.63 1.86
CA GLU A 346 -14.77 -2.92 1.21
C GLU A 346 -14.91 -4.03 0.16
N VAL A 347 -15.69 -5.08 0.40
CA VAL A 347 -16.03 -6.11 -0.60
C VAL A 347 -16.79 -5.51 -1.77
N ASP A 348 -17.75 -4.62 -1.51
CA ASP A 348 -18.50 -3.92 -2.57
C ASP A 348 -17.58 -3.03 -3.41
N ASN A 349 -16.55 -2.43 -2.82
CA ASN A 349 -15.54 -1.63 -3.54
C ASN A 349 -14.54 -2.51 -4.31
N ARG A 350 -14.02 -3.55 -3.67
CA ARG A 350 -12.98 -4.45 -4.18
C ARG A 350 -13.36 -5.91 -3.92
N THR A 351 -13.84 -6.60 -4.94
CA THR A 351 -14.28 -8.00 -4.85
C THR A 351 -13.08 -8.96 -4.92
N THR A 352 -12.16 -8.85 -3.96
CA THR A 352 -10.89 -9.61 -3.91
C THR A 352 -10.85 -10.57 -2.72
N PRO A 353 -10.02 -11.63 -2.77
CA PRO A 353 -9.80 -12.50 -1.60
C PRO A 353 -9.35 -11.70 -0.37
N GLN A 354 -8.58 -10.62 -0.56
CA GLN A 354 -8.10 -9.73 0.51
C GLN A 354 -9.26 -8.96 1.18
N SER A 355 -10.29 -8.57 0.45
CA SER A 355 -11.48 -7.93 1.02
C SER A 355 -12.38 -8.96 1.72
N TYR A 356 -12.56 -10.14 1.11
CA TYR A 356 -13.36 -11.21 1.70
C TYR A 356 -12.75 -11.80 2.98
N GLN A 357 -11.42 -11.87 3.12
CA GLN A 357 -10.81 -12.29 4.38
C GLN A 357 -11.14 -11.32 5.53
N LEU A 358 -11.22 -10.00 5.25
CA LEU A 358 -11.60 -9.00 6.23
C LEU A 358 -13.08 -9.10 6.59
N LEU A 359 -13.93 -9.40 5.61
CA LEU A 359 -15.35 -9.69 5.86
C LEU A 359 -15.51 -10.91 6.74
N ALA A 360 -14.82 -12.01 6.45
CA ALA A 360 -14.85 -13.21 7.26
C ALA A 360 -14.35 -12.98 8.70
N LEU A 361 -13.28 -12.19 8.86
CA LEU A 361 -12.77 -11.79 10.17
C LEU A 361 -13.81 -10.99 10.97
N ALA A 362 -14.47 -10.01 10.34
CA ALA A 362 -15.51 -9.19 10.96
C ALA A 362 -16.78 -10.00 11.28
N GLN A 363 -17.18 -10.93 10.39
CA GLN A 363 -18.27 -11.89 10.64
C GLN A 363 -17.97 -12.77 11.86
N LEU A 364 -16.73 -13.30 11.93
CA LEU A 364 -16.30 -14.13 13.07
C LEU A 364 -16.35 -13.33 14.38
N ALA A 365 -15.86 -12.11 14.39
CA ALA A 365 -15.90 -11.21 15.54
C ALA A 365 -17.33 -10.83 15.96
N SER A 366 -18.26 -10.78 14.99
CA SER A 366 -19.70 -10.55 15.21
C SER A 366 -20.48 -11.83 15.54
N ASN A 367 -19.78 -12.92 15.88
CA ASN A 367 -20.35 -14.23 16.21
C ASN A 367 -21.11 -14.94 15.06
N GLN A 368 -20.88 -14.53 13.81
CA GLN A 368 -21.46 -15.10 12.60
C GLN A 368 -20.50 -16.17 12.01
N LYS A 369 -20.32 -17.28 12.77
CA LYS A 369 -19.31 -18.31 12.46
C LYS A 369 -19.57 -19.03 11.14
N GLN A 370 -20.84 -19.31 10.83
CA GLN A 370 -21.22 -20.05 9.62
C GLN A 370 -21.08 -19.17 8.38
N GLU A 371 -21.45 -17.91 8.47
CA GLU A 371 -21.24 -16.91 7.41
C GLU A 371 -19.75 -16.71 7.13
N ALA A 372 -18.93 -16.59 8.18
CA ALA A 372 -17.48 -16.50 8.06
C ALA A 372 -16.89 -17.73 7.36
N LEU A 373 -17.38 -18.95 7.70
CA LEU A 373 -16.96 -20.19 7.05
C LEU A 373 -17.35 -20.22 5.59
N ALA A 374 -18.56 -19.82 5.24
CA ALA A 374 -19.01 -19.72 3.86
C ALA A 374 -18.16 -18.70 3.08
N THR A 375 -17.87 -17.55 3.67
CA THR A 375 -17.06 -16.49 3.05
C THR A 375 -15.66 -16.98 2.73
N ILE A 376 -14.93 -17.58 3.68
CA ILE A 376 -13.57 -18.05 3.40
C ILE A 376 -13.56 -19.20 2.39
N THR A 377 -14.51 -20.11 2.47
CA THR A 377 -14.56 -21.29 1.59
C THR A 377 -14.81 -20.88 0.12
N ASN A 378 -15.70 -19.93 -0.10
CA ASN A 378 -16.08 -19.54 -1.45
C ASN A 378 -15.11 -18.52 -2.08
N PHE A 379 -14.48 -17.65 -1.28
CA PHE A 379 -13.82 -16.45 -1.81
C PHE A 379 -12.36 -16.28 -1.38
N VAL A 380 -11.82 -17.06 -0.44
CA VAL A 380 -10.47 -16.86 0.09
C VAL A 380 -9.58 -18.09 -0.11
N VAL A 381 -9.99 -19.24 0.40
CA VAL A 381 -9.16 -20.46 0.39
C VAL A 381 -8.93 -20.94 -1.04
N GLY A 382 -7.65 -21.15 -1.38
CA GLY A 382 -7.24 -21.54 -2.73
C GLY A 382 -7.37 -20.42 -3.78
N LYS A 383 -7.64 -19.17 -3.35
CA LYS A 383 -7.73 -17.99 -4.22
C LYS A 383 -6.59 -17.00 -4.00
N THR A 384 -5.83 -17.16 -2.93
CA THR A 384 -4.69 -16.31 -2.58
C THR A 384 -3.69 -17.09 -1.74
N SER A 385 -2.42 -16.71 -1.85
CA SER A 385 -1.30 -17.21 -1.01
C SER A 385 -0.92 -16.24 0.10
N GLU A 386 -1.68 -15.15 0.27
CA GLU A 386 -1.42 -14.12 1.29
C GLU A 386 -1.41 -14.68 2.70
N PRO A 387 -0.32 -14.52 3.50
CA PRO A 387 -0.22 -15.11 4.83
C PRO A 387 -1.35 -14.71 5.78
N MET A 388 -1.79 -13.45 5.72
CA MET A 388 -2.90 -12.97 6.57
C MET A 388 -4.24 -13.60 6.19
N ALA A 389 -4.45 -13.90 4.90
CA ALA A 389 -5.64 -14.60 4.45
C ALA A 389 -5.68 -16.04 4.97
N LEU A 390 -4.53 -16.71 4.97
CA LEU A 390 -4.38 -18.05 5.55
C LEU A 390 -4.59 -18.03 7.07
N LEU A 391 -4.03 -17.05 7.77
CA LEU A 391 -4.20 -16.89 9.21
C LEU A 391 -5.67 -16.69 9.60
N TYR A 392 -6.38 -15.77 8.93
CA TYR A 392 -7.80 -15.52 9.23
C TYR A 392 -8.68 -16.72 8.84
N SER A 393 -8.35 -17.42 7.75
CA SER A 393 -9.03 -18.68 7.39
C SER A 393 -8.82 -19.75 8.45
N ALA A 394 -7.61 -19.87 9.01
CA ALA A 394 -7.33 -20.79 10.11
C ALA A 394 -8.14 -20.46 11.38
N GLN A 395 -8.30 -19.18 11.71
CA GLN A 395 -9.12 -18.73 12.83
C GLN A 395 -10.60 -19.12 12.62
N VAL A 396 -11.13 -18.92 11.41
CA VAL A 396 -12.51 -19.28 11.07
C VAL A 396 -12.71 -20.82 11.13
N TYR A 397 -11.79 -21.60 10.58
CA TYR A 397 -11.85 -23.06 10.67
C TYR A 397 -11.81 -23.54 12.13
N LYS A 398 -10.90 -22.99 12.94
CA LYS A 398 -10.82 -23.31 14.38
C LYS A 398 -12.13 -23.00 15.12
N ALA A 399 -12.75 -21.85 14.85
CA ALA A 399 -14.01 -21.44 15.47
C ALA A 399 -15.20 -22.35 15.07
N ASN A 400 -15.09 -23.07 13.95
CA ASN A 400 -16.07 -24.04 13.45
C ASN A 400 -15.67 -25.51 13.75
N GLY A 401 -14.63 -25.75 14.57
CA GLY A 401 -14.22 -27.10 14.96
C GLY A 401 -13.48 -27.91 13.88
N MET A 402 -13.06 -27.29 12.78
CA MET A 402 -12.44 -27.94 11.60
C MET A 402 -10.90 -27.92 11.72
N LEU A 403 -10.36 -28.62 12.74
CA LEU A 403 -8.94 -28.58 13.07
C LEU A 403 -8.04 -29.24 12.01
N ASP A 404 -8.54 -30.23 11.29
CA ASP A 404 -7.91 -30.86 10.14
C ASP A 404 -7.56 -29.84 9.04
N LYS A 405 -8.50 -28.94 8.74
CA LYS A 405 -8.31 -27.87 7.76
C LYS A 405 -7.32 -26.80 8.22
N VAL A 406 -7.24 -26.54 9.54
CA VAL A 406 -6.20 -25.63 10.07
C VAL A 406 -4.81 -26.20 9.83
N THR A 407 -4.64 -27.52 10.00
CA THR A 407 -3.34 -28.16 9.75
C THR A 407 -2.96 -28.09 8.27
N ALA A 408 -3.92 -28.31 7.36
CA ALA A 408 -3.69 -28.24 5.92
C ALA A 408 -3.28 -26.84 5.40
N LEU A 409 -3.58 -25.76 6.12
CA LEU A 409 -3.14 -24.39 5.76
C LEU A 409 -1.70 -24.07 6.21
N LYS A 410 -1.05 -24.97 6.98
CA LYS A 410 0.33 -24.80 7.45
C LYS A 410 1.36 -25.45 6.53
N THR A 411 0.93 -26.30 5.62
CA THR A 411 1.75 -27.00 4.61
C THR A 411 1.74 -26.25 3.28
#